data_70b0924040ad33b42f63a891f345250d
#
_entry.id   70b0924040ad33b42f63a891f345250d
#
_cell.length_a   1.000
_cell.length_b   1.000
_cell.length_c   1.000
_cell.angle_alpha   90.00
_cell.angle_beta   90.00
_cell.angle_gamma   90.00
#
_symmetry.space_group_name_H-M   'P 1'
#
loop_
_entity.id
_entity.type
_entity.pdbx_description
1 polymer ?
#
loop_
_entity_poly.entity_id
_entity_poly.type
_entity_poly.pdbx_seq_one_letter_code
_entity_poly.pdbx_strand_id
1 'polypeptide(L)'
;VPKGYHSGTGAVKIVPETKTATPTKSAQTIEPAEGKVLSSVEVAAIPAAYQDVTGVTAAAGDVLAGKKFVDAKGALVPGSMVNNGAIAGSIDGLTQTSYAVPAGYTSGGTVSLTNDIEEALAAI
;
A
#
# COMPACT_ATOMS: atom_id res chain seq x y z
N VAL A 1 -62.75 -20.92 -14.84
CA VAL A 1 -61.70 -20.38 -13.97
C VAL A 1 -61.01 -19.25 -14.68
N PRO A 2 -60.93 -18.07 -14.10
CA PRO A 2 -60.19 -16.97 -14.69
C PRO A 2 -58.73 -17.34 -14.98
N LYS A 3 -58.15 -16.77 -16.03
CA LYS A 3 -56.75 -16.92 -16.31
C LYS A 3 -55.90 -16.50 -15.12
N GLY A 4 -54.89 -17.28 -14.79
CA GLY A 4 -54.03 -17.04 -13.66
C GLY A 4 -54.56 -17.57 -12.35
N TYR A 5 -55.74 -18.12 -12.30
CA TYR A 5 -56.26 -18.76 -11.12
C TYR A 5 -55.96 -20.26 -11.10
N HIS A 6 -55.49 -20.77 -10.00
CA HIS A 6 -55.23 -22.18 -9.80
C HIS A 6 -56.28 -22.80 -8.90
N SER A 7 -56.81 -23.93 -9.32
CA SER A 7 -57.86 -24.66 -8.62
C SER A 7 -57.41 -25.46 -7.38
N GLY A 8 -56.26 -25.13 -6.84
CA GLY A 8 -55.72 -25.76 -5.62
C GLY A 8 -54.81 -26.95 -5.81
N THR A 9 -54.67 -27.46 -7.04
CA THR A 9 -53.77 -28.57 -7.33
C THR A 9 -52.40 -28.07 -7.87
N GLY A 10 -52.33 -26.80 -8.28
CA GLY A 10 -51.09 -26.18 -8.67
C GLY A 10 -50.45 -25.49 -7.46
N ALA A 11 -49.17 -25.71 -7.26
CA ALA A 11 -48.40 -25.08 -6.20
C ALA A 11 -47.35 -24.18 -6.78
N VAL A 12 -47.22 -22.97 -6.21
CA VAL A 12 -46.06 -22.14 -6.46
C VAL A 12 -44.89 -22.72 -5.69
N LYS A 13 -43.89 -23.19 -6.42
CA LYS A 13 -42.71 -23.77 -5.82
C LYS A 13 -41.66 -22.70 -5.63
N ILE A 14 -41.34 -22.40 -4.37
CA ILE A 14 -40.24 -21.53 -4.00
C ILE A 14 -39.02 -22.40 -3.73
N VAL A 15 -37.93 -22.16 -4.47
CA VAL A 15 -36.67 -22.88 -4.28
C VAL A 15 -35.69 -21.91 -3.67
N PRO A 16 -35.41 -22.00 -2.35
CA PRO A 16 -34.45 -21.16 -1.70
C PRO A 16 -33.01 -21.54 -2.09
N GLU A 17 -32.13 -20.57 -2.13
CA GLU A 17 -30.71 -20.81 -2.27
C GLU A 17 -29.90 -19.87 -1.37
N THR A 18 -28.68 -20.30 -1.05
CA THR A 18 -27.69 -19.50 -0.36
C THR A 18 -26.58 -19.17 -1.33
N LYS A 19 -26.15 -17.91 -1.35
CA LYS A 19 -24.98 -17.47 -2.12
C LYS A 19 -23.92 -16.91 -1.21
N THR A 20 -22.67 -17.05 -1.64
CA THR A 20 -21.50 -16.45 -0.97
C THR A 20 -20.93 -15.35 -1.85
N ALA A 21 -20.66 -14.20 -1.26
CA ALA A 21 -19.99 -13.09 -1.91
C ALA A 21 -18.64 -12.83 -1.25
N THR A 22 -17.61 -12.65 -2.04
CA THR A 22 -16.31 -12.18 -1.54
C THR A 22 -16.20 -10.69 -1.78
N PRO A 23 -15.89 -9.88 -0.76
CA PRO A 23 -15.74 -8.44 -0.92
C PRO A 23 -14.69 -8.09 -1.99
N THR A 24 -15.01 -7.09 -2.79
CA THR A 24 -14.12 -6.51 -3.80
C THR A 24 -14.12 -4.99 -3.67
N LYS A 25 -13.27 -4.32 -4.45
CA LYS A 25 -13.26 -2.84 -4.50
C LYS A 25 -14.46 -2.25 -5.22
N SER A 26 -15.19 -3.07 -5.96
CA SER A 26 -16.39 -2.65 -6.69
C SER A 26 -17.64 -3.19 -6.03
N ALA A 27 -18.72 -2.44 -6.15
CA ALA A 27 -20.03 -2.91 -5.71
C ALA A 27 -20.41 -4.19 -6.45
N GLN A 28 -21.11 -5.09 -5.78
CA GLN A 28 -21.62 -6.32 -6.32
C GLN A 28 -23.12 -6.39 -6.12
N THR A 29 -23.82 -6.89 -7.12
CA THR A 29 -25.25 -7.22 -7.00
C THR A 29 -25.35 -8.74 -6.92
N ILE A 30 -25.96 -9.22 -5.84
CA ILE A 30 -26.17 -10.64 -5.61
C ILE A 30 -27.61 -10.96 -5.91
N GLU A 31 -27.82 -11.73 -6.96
CA GLU A 31 -29.13 -12.13 -7.42
C GLU A 31 -29.33 -13.65 -7.33
N PRO A 32 -30.53 -14.13 -7.09
CA PRO A 32 -30.82 -15.55 -7.14
C PRO A 32 -30.66 -16.10 -8.54
N ALA A 33 -30.36 -17.39 -8.67
CA ALA A 33 -30.42 -18.08 -9.95
C ALA A 33 -31.87 -18.08 -10.48
N GLU A 34 -32.01 -18.24 -11.80
CA GLU A 34 -33.31 -18.29 -12.43
C GLU A 34 -34.21 -19.33 -11.74
N GLY A 35 -35.43 -18.96 -11.43
CA GLY A 35 -36.40 -19.82 -10.76
C GLY A 35 -36.16 -20.02 -9.28
N LYS A 36 -35.19 -19.33 -8.67
CA LYS A 36 -34.87 -19.43 -7.24
C LYS A 36 -35.03 -18.11 -6.53
N VAL A 37 -35.05 -18.16 -5.21
CA VAL A 37 -35.03 -16.99 -4.32
C VAL A 37 -33.87 -17.08 -3.37
N LEU A 38 -33.30 -15.93 -2.97
CA LEU A 38 -32.26 -15.92 -1.95
C LEU A 38 -32.85 -16.15 -0.58
N SER A 39 -32.41 -17.19 0.12
CA SER A 39 -32.73 -17.40 1.55
C SER A 39 -31.69 -16.74 2.45
N SER A 40 -30.46 -16.66 2.00
CA SER A 40 -29.37 -15.96 2.69
C SER A 40 -28.23 -15.63 1.73
N VAL A 41 -27.45 -14.63 2.13
CA VAL A 41 -26.17 -14.32 1.48
C VAL A 41 -25.10 -14.30 2.57
N GLU A 42 -24.09 -15.12 2.40
CA GLU A 42 -22.89 -15.09 3.24
C GLU A 42 -21.86 -14.15 2.60
N VAL A 43 -21.43 -13.14 3.34
CA VAL A 43 -20.35 -12.26 2.91
C VAL A 43 -19.07 -12.78 3.56
N ALA A 44 -18.14 -13.24 2.75
CA ALA A 44 -16.86 -13.74 3.21
C ALA A 44 -16.03 -12.64 3.87
N ALA A 45 -15.04 -13.03 4.65
CA ALA A 45 -14.11 -12.08 5.25
C ALA A 45 -13.40 -11.25 4.17
N ILE A 46 -13.10 -10.01 4.49
CA ILE A 46 -12.31 -9.14 3.59
C ILE A 46 -10.95 -9.80 3.36
N PRO A 47 -10.53 -10.01 2.10
CA PRO A 47 -9.22 -10.57 1.80
C PRO A 47 -8.10 -9.77 2.46
N ALA A 48 -7.05 -10.45 2.94
CA ALA A 48 -5.94 -9.82 3.65
C ALA A 48 -5.20 -8.75 2.83
N ALA A 49 -5.31 -8.81 1.49
CA ALA A 49 -4.75 -7.77 0.60
C ALA A 49 -5.51 -6.44 0.65
N TYR A 50 -6.74 -6.41 1.20
CA TYR A 50 -7.56 -5.21 1.32
C TYR A 50 -7.55 -4.75 2.77
N GLN A 51 -6.77 -3.72 3.05
CA GLN A 51 -6.65 -3.15 4.39
C GLN A 51 -7.34 -1.78 4.46
N ASP A 52 -7.75 -1.40 5.66
CA ASP A 52 -8.16 -0.03 5.93
C ASP A 52 -6.91 0.86 5.95
N VAL A 53 -6.82 1.75 4.98
CA VAL A 53 -5.66 2.62 4.79
C VAL A 53 -5.88 4.03 5.32
N THR A 54 -7.01 4.31 5.94
CA THR A 54 -7.35 5.68 6.41
C THR A 54 -6.39 6.21 7.46
N GLY A 55 -5.67 5.32 8.15
CA GLY A 55 -4.63 5.68 9.12
C GLY A 55 -3.23 5.87 8.54
N VAL A 56 -3.05 5.73 7.24
CA VAL A 56 -1.72 5.89 6.61
C VAL A 56 -1.33 7.37 6.61
N THR A 57 -0.16 7.66 7.14
CA THR A 57 0.40 9.02 7.22
C THR A 57 1.60 9.24 6.31
N ALA A 58 2.11 8.17 5.68
CA ALA A 58 3.25 8.27 4.77
C ALA A 58 2.91 9.13 3.55
N ALA A 59 3.88 9.92 3.13
CA ALA A 59 3.85 10.70 1.89
C ALA A 59 4.97 10.24 0.95
N ALA A 60 4.97 10.71 -0.30
CA ALA A 60 5.96 10.32 -1.28
C ALA A 60 7.41 10.55 -0.83
N GLY A 61 7.65 11.63 -0.08
CA GLY A 61 8.98 11.96 0.46
C GLY A 61 9.48 11.01 1.56
N ASP A 62 8.59 10.21 2.16
CA ASP A 62 8.93 9.25 3.20
C ASP A 62 9.31 7.87 2.64
N VAL A 63 9.13 7.68 1.34
CA VAL A 63 9.31 6.38 0.68
C VAL A 63 10.36 6.52 -0.43
N LEU A 64 11.29 5.58 -0.48
CA LEU A 64 12.38 5.60 -1.47
C LEU A 64 11.85 5.65 -2.89
N ALA A 65 12.51 6.45 -3.73
CA ALA A 65 12.31 6.41 -5.18
C ALA A 65 12.50 4.98 -5.69
N GLY A 66 11.61 4.54 -6.56
CA GLY A 66 11.57 3.16 -7.06
C GLY A 66 10.74 2.20 -6.19
N LYS A 67 10.28 2.62 -5.02
CA LYS A 67 9.31 1.92 -4.19
C LYS A 67 7.96 2.60 -4.30
N LYS A 68 6.91 1.87 -3.92
CA LYS A 68 5.54 2.41 -3.91
C LYS A 68 4.90 2.14 -2.57
N PHE A 69 3.91 2.95 -2.23
CA PHE A 69 3.09 2.76 -1.04
C PHE A 69 1.62 3.07 -1.37
N VAL A 70 0.73 2.67 -0.49
CA VAL A 70 -0.69 3.00 -0.61
C VAL A 70 -0.98 4.15 0.35
N ASP A 71 -1.52 5.25 -0.17
CA ASP A 71 -1.85 6.41 0.66
C ASP A 71 -3.19 6.23 1.40
N ALA A 72 -3.54 7.20 2.24
CA ALA A 72 -4.77 7.17 3.02
C ALA A 72 -6.06 7.21 2.17
N LYS A 73 -5.96 7.49 0.89
CA LYS A 73 -7.08 7.45 -0.07
C LYS A 73 -7.16 6.13 -0.82
N GLY A 74 -6.26 5.20 -0.56
CA GLY A 74 -6.18 3.92 -1.24
C GLY A 74 -5.50 3.98 -2.61
N ALA A 75 -4.80 5.06 -2.93
CA ALA A 75 -4.05 5.19 -4.18
C ALA A 75 -2.65 4.59 -4.03
N LEU A 76 -2.18 3.91 -5.07
CA LEU A 76 -0.81 3.44 -5.16
C LEU A 76 0.09 4.57 -5.63
N VAL A 77 0.98 5.05 -4.76
CA VAL A 77 1.80 6.24 -4.97
C VAL A 77 3.28 5.86 -5.03
N PRO A 78 4.05 6.35 -6.02
CA PRO A 78 5.48 6.14 -6.03
C PRO A 78 6.18 7.00 -4.97
N GLY A 79 7.20 6.43 -4.33
CA GLY A 79 8.09 7.16 -3.45
C GLY A 79 8.98 8.14 -4.22
N SER A 80 9.42 9.19 -3.54
CA SER A 80 10.28 10.22 -4.13
C SER A 80 11.55 10.49 -3.32
N MET A 81 11.77 9.80 -2.19
CA MET A 81 12.97 10.00 -1.40
C MET A 81 14.21 9.55 -2.17
N VAL A 82 15.18 10.43 -2.28
CA VAL A 82 16.44 10.11 -2.96
C VAL A 82 17.20 9.05 -2.16
N ASN A 83 17.74 8.05 -2.85
CA ASN A 83 18.63 7.06 -2.25
C ASN A 83 20.08 7.47 -2.54
N ASN A 84 20.77 7.93 -1.49
CA ASN A 84 22.17 8.32 -1.56
C ASN A 84 23.14 7.15 -1.35
N GLY A 85 22.63 5.97 -1.02
CA GLY A 85 23.48 4.82 -0.72
C GLY A 85 24.34 5.04 0.53
N ALA A 86 25.53 4.48 0.53
CA ALA A 86 26.49 4.67 1.60
C ALA A 86 27.20 6.04 1.43
N ILE A 87 27.35 6.76 2.52
CA ILE A 87 28.11 8.01 2.56
C ILE A 87 29.60 7.67 2.62
N ALA A 88 30.38 8.32 1.77
CA ALA A 88 31.84 8.27 1.79
C ALA A 88 32.35 9.70 1.69
N GLY A 89 32.44 10.36 2.84
CA GLY A 89 32.86 11.74 2.92
C GLY A 89 34.24 11.89 3.54
N SER A 90 34.85 13.05 3.30
CA SER A 90 36.12 13.40 3.93
C SER A 90 36.15 14.85 4.34
N ILE A 91 36.88 15.15 5.39
CA ILE A 91 37.13 16.49 5.92
C ILE A 91 38.64 16.65 5.97
N ASP A 92 39.18 17.70 5.34
CA ASP A 92 40.62 17.95 5.35
C ASP A 92 41.11 18.63 6.63
N GLY A 93 40.24 19.28 7.37
CA GLY A 93 40.59 19.99 8.61
C GLY A 93 41.34 21.32 8.44
N LEU A 94 41.83 21.60 7.22
CA LEU A 94 42.51 22.86 6.90
C LEU A 94 41.54 23.89 6.31
N THR A 95 40.69 23.42 5.38
CA THR A 95 39.74 24.24 4.64
C THR A 95 38.29 23.91 4.98
N GLN A 96 38.04 22.75 5.61
CA GLN A 96 36.73 22.26 5.96
C GLN A 96 36.67 21.95 7.46
N THR A 97 35.50 22.21 8.06
CA THR A 97 35.19 21.81 9.43
C THR A 97 33.96 20.90 9.51
N SER A 98 33.33 20.70 8.39
CA SER A 98 32.10 19.90 8.30
C SER A 98 31.96 19.24 6.96
N TYR A 99 31.14 18.22 6.92
CA TYR A 99 30.70 17.53 5.70
C TYR A 99 29.18 17.61 5.60
N ALA A 100 28.66 18.15 4.51
CA ALA A 100 27.22 18.22 4.29
C ALA A 100 26.70 16.87 3.79
N VAL A 101 25.90 16.19 4.62
CA VAL A 101 25.24 14.96 4.23
C VAL A 101 24.08 15.31 3.30
N PRO A 102 24.01 14.72 2.09
CA PRO A 102 22.90 14.96 1.18
C PRO A 102 21.56 14.56 1.80
N ALA A 103 20.50 15.32 1.48
CA ALA A 103 19.15 14.95 1.88
C ALA A 103 18.71 13.65 1.20
N GLY A 104 17.95 12.85 1.93
CA GLY A 104 17.42 11.57 1.44
C GLY A 104 17.81 10.42 2.35
N TYR A 105 17.67 9.21 1.81
CA TYR A 105 18.06 7.97 2.50
C TYR A 105 19.57 7.75 2.38
N THR A 106 20.18 7.28 3.47
CA THR A 106 21.54 6.75 3.46
C THR A 106 21.56 5.36 4.09
N SER A 107 22.39 4.47 3.55
CA SER A 107 22.62 3.13 4.12
C SER A 107 23.72 3.10 5.17
N GLY A 108 24.12 4.25 5.67
CA GLY A 108 25.26 4.40 6.57
C GLY A 108 26.49 4.92 5.84
N GLY A 109 27.65 4.50 6.25
CA GLY A 109 28.91 4.91 5.66
C GLY A 109 29.83 5.57 6.67
N THR A 110 30.84 6.28 6.18
CA THR A 110 31.85 6.95 7.00
C THR A 110 32.15 8.33 6.45
N VAL A 111 32.46 9.23 7.38
CA VAL A 111 33.11 10.51 7.09
C VAL A 111 34.43 10.47 7.82
N SER A 112 35.52 10.63 7.10
CA SER A 112 36.86 10.50 7.64
C SER A 112 37.63 11.81 7.56
N LEU A 113 38.45 12.05 8.57
CA LEU A 113 39.43 13.12 8.52
C LEU A 113 40.61 12.66 7.67
N THR A 114 41.02 13.46 6.73
CA THR A 114 42.23 13.19 5.92
C THR A 114 43.49 13.50 6.73
N ASN A 115 44.65 13.17 6.16
CA ASN A 115 45.93 13.44 6.79
C ASN A 115 46.53 14.80 6.42
N ASP A 116 45.74 15.74 5.88
CA ASP A 116 46.24 17.02 5.39
C ASP A 116 46.87 17.88 6.52
N ILE A 117 46.28 17.78 7.75
CA ILE A 117 46.84 18.51 8.91
C ILE A 117 48.23 17.93 9.24
N GLU A 118 48.41 16.65 9.28
CA GLU A 118 49.70 16.01 9.57
C GLU A 118 50.74 16.33 8.48
N GLU A 119 50.33 16.29 7.23
CA GLU A 119 51.20 16.67 6.10
C GLU A 119 51.61 18.14 6.17
N ALA A 120 50.69 19.06 6.49
CA ALA A 120 50.99 20.46 6.65
C ALA A 120 51.95 20.71 7.81
N LEU A 121 51.79 20.01 8.93
CA LEU A 121 52.70 20.08 10.08
C LEU A 121 54.08 19.53 9.72
N ALA A 122 54.13 18.46 8.95
CA ALA A 122 55.43 17.86 8.55
C ALA A 122 56.20 18.74 7.56
N ALA A 123 55.52 19.67 6.85
CA ALA A 123 56.15 20.59 5.90
C ALA A 123 56.75 21.83 6.52
N ILE A 124 56.55 22.05 7.81
CA ILE A 124 57.10 23.23 8.54
C ILE A 124 58.60 23.10 8.80
#